data_2aa0a7811df244213d5885d38eda5c17
#
_entry.id   2aa0a7811df244213d5885d38eda5c17
#
_cell.length_a   1.000
_cell.length_b   1.000
_cell.length_c   1.000
_cell.angle_alpha   90.00
_cell.angle_beta   90.00
_cell.angle_gamma   90.00
#
_symmetry.space_group_name_H-M   'P 1'
#
loop_
_entity.id
_entity.type
_entity.pdbx_description
1 polymer ?
#
loop_
_entity_poly.entity_id
_entity_poly.type
_entity_poly.pdbx_seq_one_letter_code
_entity_poly.pdbx_strand_id
1 'polypeptide(L)'
;MVEHYEFGKIKIDGKEYERDVLILKDGSVKDWWRIEGHKLSLKDIDLLIKERPQAIVIGTGEGGVMEVGIEIVKAVINRGIDIVVEKTPVAVEKYNTLLKEGVVVSAGFHLTC
;
A
#
# COMPACT_ATOMS: atom_id res chain seq x y z
N MET A 1 -12.07 -2.89 2.78
CA MET A 1 -11.35 -3.15 4.04
C MET A 1 -10.61 -4.47 3.97
N VAL A 2 -9.46 -4.56 4.60
CA VAL A 2 -8.70 -5.81 4.69
C VAL A 2 -9.25 -6.61 5.87
N GLU A 3 -9.79 -7.80 5.61
CA GLU A 3 -10.31 -8.69 6.66
C GLU A 3 -9.24 -9.55 7.28
N HIS A 4 -8.23 -9.94 6.49
CA HIS A 4 -7.18 -10.83 6.98
C HIS A 4 -5.90 -10.65 6.18
N TYR A 5 -4.76 -10.71 6.87
CA TYR A 5 -3.45 -10.77 6.25
C TYR A 5 -2.60 -11.83 6.93
N GLU A 6 -1.92 -12.64 6.14
CA GLU A 6 -0.87 -13.54 6.58
C GLU A 6 0.22 -13.57 5.51
N PHE A 7 1.38 -14.10 5.83
CA PHE A 7 2.47 -14.17 4.86
C PHE A 7 2.00 -14.79 3.54
N GLY A 8 2.13 -14.02 2.46
CA GLY A 8 1.77 -14.47 1.13
C GLY A 8 0.28 -14.42 0.77
N LYS A 9 -0.59 -13.96 1.68
CA LYS A 9 -2.02 -13.95 1.42
C LYS A 9 -2.70 -12.75 2.08
N ILE A 10 -3.64 -12.15 1.37
CA ILE A 10 -4.45 -11.07 1.92
C ILE A 10 -5.90 -11.24 1.47
N LYS A 11 -6.84 -10.95 2.38
CA LYS A 11 -8.27 -10.98 2.07
C LYS A 11 -8.83 -9.57 2.12
N ILE A 12 -9.40 -9.12 1.02
CA ILE A 12 -9.93 -7.77 0.86
C ILE A 12 -11.35 -7.86 0.34
N ASP A 13 -12.30 -7.30 1.11
CA ASP A 13 -13.73 -7.29 0.75
C ASP A 13 -14.24 -8.66 0.31
N GLY A 14 -13.86 -9.69 1.07
CA GLY A 14 -14.32 -11.05 0.86
C GLY A 14 -13.53 -11.86 -0.16
N LYS A 15 -12.55 -11.29 -0.83
CA LYS A 15 -11.76 -11.98 -1.85
C LYS A 15 -10.31 -12.15 -1.40
N GLU A 16 -9.74 -13.34 -1.61
CA GLU A 16 -8.36 -13.65 -1.27
C GLU A 16 -7.43 -13.39 -2.46
N TYR A 17 -6.25 -12.86 -2.16
CA TYR A 17 -5.20 -12.60 -3.15
C TYR A 17 -3.89 -13.18 -2.62
N GLU A 18 -3.13 -13.82 -3.50
CA GLU A 18 -1.83 -14.40 -3.16
C GLU A 18 -0.68 -13.69 -3.86
N ARG A 19 -0.92 -12.50 -4.37
CA ARG A 19 0.07 -11.64 -5.01
C ARG A 19 0.04 -10.28 -4.35
N ASP A 20 1.13 -9.55 -4.47
CA ASP A 20 1.18 -8.16 -4.02
C ASP A 20 0.08 -7.37 -4.71
N VAL A 21 -0.55 -6.48 -3.98
CA VAL A 21 -1.75 -5.77 -4.46
C VAL A 21 -1.62 -4.26 -4.29
N LEU A 22 -2.29 -3.54 -5.20
CA LEU A 22 -2.65 -2.14 -5.02
C LEU A 22 -4.13 -2.08 -4.70
N ILE A 23 -4.50 -1.25 -3.73
CA ILE A 23 -5.89 -0.92 -3.46
C ILE A 23 -6.08 0.53 -3.85
N LEU A 24 -6.93 0.78 -4.83
CA LEU A 24 -7.20 2.11 -5.33
C LEU A 24 -8.14 2.86 -4.39
N LYS A 25 -8.29 4.16 -4.58
CA LYS A 25 -9.11 4.98 -3.67
C LYS A 25 -10.59 4.60 -3.67
N ASP A 26 -11.08 3.94 -4.73
CA ASP A 26 -12.45 3.45 -4.80
C ASP A 26 -12.60 2.05 -4.19
N GLY A 27 -11.53 1.48 -3.65
CA GLY A 27 -11.52 0.14 -3.07
C GLY A 27 -11.22 -0.99 -4.04
N SER A 28 -11.10 -0.72 -5.34
CA SER A 28 -10.77 -1.76 -6.30
C SER A 28 -9.33 -2.22 -6.12
N VAL A 29 -9.08 -3.49 -6.45
CA VAL A 29 -7.80 -4.15 -6.22
C VAL A 29 -7.16 -4.51 -7.55
N LYS A 30 -5.87 -4.24 -7.68
CA LYS A 30 -5.08 -4.59 -8.86
C LYS A 30 -3.81 -5.32 -8.42
N ASP A 31 -3.27 -6.15 -9.32
CA ASP A 31 -1.95 -6.75 -9.11
C ASP A 31 -0.91 -5.64 -9.07
N TRP A 32 0.05 -5.78 -8.17
CA TRP A 32 1.11 -4.79 -8.02
C TRP A 32 2.43 -5.30 -8.61
N TRP A 33 2.71 -4.86 -9.82
CA TRP A 33 3.97 -5.18 -10.50
C TRP A 33 4.96 -4.06 -10.24
N ARG A 34 6.10 -4.39 -9.62
CA ARG A 34 7.14 -3.43 -9.34
C ARG A 34 8.38 -3.73 -10.19
N ILE A 35 9.16 -2.68 -10.46
CA ILE A 35 10.41 -2.81 -11.25
C ILE A 35 11.40 -3.69 -10.49
N GLU A 36 11.53 -3.47 -9.17
CA GLU A 36 12.35 -4.30 -8.30
C GLU A 36 11.52 -4.78 -7.12
N GLY A 37 11.71 -6.04 -6.72
CA GLY A 37 10.91 -6.64 -5.65
C GLY A 37 11.11 -5.99 -4.29
N HIS A 38 12.33 -5.59 -3.97
CA HIS A 38 12.69 -5.09 -2.64
C HIS A 38 13.08 -3.62 -2.60
N LYS A 39 12.77 -2.88 -3.65
CA LYS A 39 13.02 -1.43 -3.70
C LYS A 39 11.89 -0.75 -4.43
N LEU A 40 11.21 0.15 -3.74
CA LEU A 40 10.11 0.91 -4.33
C LEU A 40 10.65 2.02 -5.23
N SER A 41 10.10 2.14 -6.43
CA SER A 41 10.34 3.30 -7.30
C SER A 41 9.07 4.11 -7.38
N LEU A 42 9.19 5.38 -7.75
CA LEU A 42 8.03 6.26 -7.87
C LEU A 42 7.02 5.76 -8.90
N LYS A 43 7.51 5.13 -9.97
CA LYS A 43 6.64 4.53 -10.99
C LYS A 43 5.73 3.43 -10.42
N ASP A 44 6.19 2.72 -9.40
CA ASP A 44 5.45 1.61 -8.83
C ASP A 44 4.15 2.08 -8.15
N ILE A 45 4.06 3.34 -7.75
CA ILE A 45 2.88 3.93 -7.11
C ILE A 45 2.27 5.08 -7.91
N ASP A 46 2.69 5.23 -9.17
CA ASP A 46 2.22 6.30 -10.03
C ASP A 46 0.69 6.32 -10.17
N LEU A 47 0.09 5.15 -10.30
CA LEU A 47 -1.37 5.03 -10.39
C LEU A 47 -2.05 5.57 -9.13
N LEU A 48 -1.51 5.27 -7.95
CA LEU A 48 -2.06 5.77 -6.68
C LEU A 48 -1.96 7.29 -6.59
N ILE A 49 -0.81 7.82 -6.98
CA ILE A 49 -0.57 9.28 -6.94
C ILE A 49 -1.50 10.01 -7.89
N LYS A 50 -1.73 9.47 -9.09
CA LYS A 50 -2.62 10.08 -10.08
C LYS A 50 -4.05 10.22 -9.59
N GLU A 51 -4.52 9.30 -8.77
CA GLU A 51 -5.86 9.34 -8.24
C GLU A 51 -6.04 10.38 -7.12
N ARG A 52 -4.96 10.94 -6.63
CA ARG A 52 -4.95 11.97 -5.58
C ARG A 52 -5.74 11.58 -4.34
N PRO A 53 -5.41 10.46 -3.68
CA PRO A 53 -6.02 10.15 -2.40
C PRO A 53 -5.53 11.12 -1.34
N GLN A 54 -6.18 11.12 -0.16
CA GLN A 54 -5.69 11.90 0.98
C GLN A 54 -4.46 11.26 1.60
N ALA A 55 -4.37 9.93 1.55
CA ALA A 55 -3.25 9.18 2.11
C ALA A 55 -2.93 7.94 1.27
N ILE A 56 -1.67 7.56 1.28
CA ILE A 56 -1.18 6.31 0.69
C ILE A 56 -0.51 5.50 1.79
N VAL A 57 -0.87 4.23 1.90
CA VAL A 57 -0.26 3.30 2.85
C VAL A 57 0.57 2.28 2.08
N ILE A 58 1.83 2.13 2.46
CA ILE A 58 2.74 1.16 1.85
C ILE A 58 3.12 0.10 2.89
N GLY A 59 2.82 -1.15 2.59
CA GLY A 59 3.27 -2.30 3.37
C GLY A 59 4.52 -2.88 2.74
N THR A 60 5.61 -2.90 3.49
CA THR A 60 6.95 -3.24 2.99
C THR A 60 7.28 -4.72 3.12
N GLY A 61 6.32 -5.57 3.41
CA GLY A 61 6.50 -7.01 3.60
C GLY A 61 6.44 -7.42 5.04
N GLU A 62 6.37 -8.71 5.30
CA GLU A 62 6.33 -9.26 6.66
C GLU A 62 7.57 -8.87 7.46
N GLY A 63 8.73 -8.97 6.84
CA GLY A 63 10.00 -8.57 7.44
C GLY A 63 10.43 -7.14 7.15
N GLY A 64 9.67 -6.42 6.33
CA GLY A 64 10.00 -5.05 5.97
C GLY A 64 11.20 -4.92 5.02
N VAL A 65 11.43 -5.92 4.19
CA VAL A 65 12.61 -5.96 3.32
C VAL A 65 12.53 -4.96 2.16
N MET A 66 11.33 -4.60 1.72
CA MET A 66 11.19 -3.61 0.63
C MET A 66 11.59 -2.23 1.13
N GLU A 67 12.57 -1.63 0.48
CA GLU A 67 13.04 -0.29 0.83
C GLU A 67 12.16 0.78 0.19
N VAL A 68 11.82 1.81 0.97
CA VAL A 68 11.14 3.01 0.49
C VAL A 68 12.06 4.19 0.78
N GLY A 69 12.71 4.71 -0.26
CA GLY A 69 13.65 5.81 -0.11
C GLY A 69 12.97 7.10 0.32
N ILE A 70 13.74 7.97 0.98
CA ILE A 70 13.21 9.26 1.45
C ILE A 70 12.71 10.12 0.28
N GLU A 71 13.31 9.98 -0.91
CA GLU A 71 12.89 10.71 -2.10
C GLU A 71 11.46 10.35 -2.53
N ILE A 72 11.03 9.10 -2.31
CA ILE A 72 9.67 8.67 -2.60
C ILE A 72 8.71 9.36 -1.62
N VAL A 73 9.04 9.33 -0.34
CA VAL A 73 8.23 9.96 0.71
C VAL A 73 8.06 11.43 0.43
N LYS A 74 9.16 12.12 0.12
CA LYS A 74 9.13 13.56 -0.19
C LYS A 74 8.29 13.86 -1.43
N ALA A 75 8.39 13.04 -2.47
CA ALA A 75 7.63 13.24 -3.70
C ALA A 75 6.13 13.14 -3.46
N VAL A 76 5.70 12.20 -2.62
CA VAL A 76 4.29 12.03 -2.26
C VAL A 76 3.80 13.21 -1.41
N ILE A 77 4.56 13.57 -0.38
CA ILE A 77 4.22 14.70 0.51
C ILE A 77 4.14 16.00 -0.27
N ASN A 78 5.05 16.23 -1.22
CA ASN A 78 5.06 17.43 -2.04
C ASN A 78 3.81 17.57 -2.91
N ARG A 79 3.08 16.48 -3.11
CA ARG A 79 1.81 16.51 -3.85
C ARG A 79 0.60 16.68 -2.92
N GLY A 80 0.83 16.94 -1.65
CA GLY A 80 -0.23 17.12 -0.67
C GLY A 80 -0.88 15.82 -0.22
N ILE A 81 -0.21 14.69 -0.37
CA ILE A 81 -0.69 13.37 0.01
C ILE A 81 0.10 12.89 1.22
N ASP A 82 -0.60 12.42 2.25
CA ASP A 82 0.06 11.78 3.39
C ASP A 82 0.55 10.40 2.98
N ILE A 83 1.66 9.95 3.56
CA ILE A 83 2.18 8.62 3.29
C ILE A 83 2.53 7.91 4.60
N VAL A 84 2.11 6.65 4.68
CA VAL A 84 2.42 5.75 5.79
C VAL A 84 3.24 4.60 5.23
N VAL A 85 4.42 4.35 5.80
CA VAL A 85 5.31 3.26 5.39
C VAL A 85 5.57 2.40 6.61
N GLU A 86 5.09 1.15 6.57
CA GLU A 86 5.21 0.21 7.68
C GLU A 86 5.40 -1.20 7.15
N LYS A 87 5.83 -2.12 8.00
CA LYS A 87 5.75 -3.55 7.68
C LYS A 87 4.29 -3.90 7.43
N THR A 88 4.04 -4.84 6.54
CA THR A 88 2.68 -5.13 6.07
C THR A 88 1.67 -5.43 7.16
N PRO A 89 1.99 -6.20 8.23
CA PRO A 89 1.00 -6.42 9.30
C PRO A 89 0.50 -5.12 9.94
N VAL A 90 1.40 -4.18 10.17
CA VAL A 90 1.07 -2.87 10.75
C VAL A 90 0.39 -1.97 9.71
N ALA A 91 0.89 -2.01 8.48
CA ALA A 91 0.33 -1.20 7.38
C ALA A 91 -1.14 -1.55 7.14
N VAL A 92 -1.50 -2.82 7.17
CA VAL A 92 -2.89 -3.28 7.03
C VAL A 92 -3.78 -2.68 8.10
N GLU A 93 -3.34 -2.68 9.36
CA GLU A 93 -4.09 -2.09 10.47
C GLU A 93 -4.29 -0.58 10.26
N LYS A 94 -3.24 0.13 9.86
CA LYS A 94 -3.32 1.57 9.62
C LYS A 94 -4.23 1.89 8.45
N TYR A 95 -4.18 1.09 7.39
CA TYR A 95 -5.09 1.24 6.25
C TYR A 95 -6.54 1.13 6.69
N ASN A 96 -6.87 0.10 7.45
CA ASN A 96 -8.23 -0.10 7.94
C ASN A 96 -8.69 1.03 8.87
N THR A 97 -7.80 1.52 9.73
CA THR A 97 -8.11 2.64 10.63
C THR A 97 -8.44 3.89 9.83
N LEU A 98 -7.64 4.21 8.81
CA LEU A 98 -7.90 5.38 7.97
C LEU A 98 -9.23 5.26 7.24
N LEU A 99 -9.56 4.07 6.71
CA LEU A 99 -10.86 3.84 6.09
C LEU A 99 -12.00 4.12 7.05
N LYS A 100 -11.91 3.61 8.28
CA LYS A 100 -12.95 3.80 9.30
C LYS A 100 -13.11 5.27 9.68
N GLU A 101 -12.05 6.04 9.60
CA GLU A 101 -12.06 7.47 9.87
C GLU A 101 -12.58 8.30 8.70
N GLY A 102 -12.94 7.68 7.60
CA GLY A 102 -13.46 8.36 6.44
C GLY A 102 -12.39 8.99 5.54
N VAL A 103 -11.14 8.62 5.72
CA VAL A 103 -10.04 9.11 4.89
C VAL A 103 -10.09 8.42 3.52
N VAL A 104 -9.91 9.19 2.46
CA VAL A 104 -9.75 8.64 1.11
C VAL A 104 -8.32 8.10 1.01
N VAL A 105 -8.18 6.79 1.11
CA VAL A 105 -6.88 6.14 1.22
C VAL A 105 -6.67 5.10 0.13
N SER A 106 -5.45 5.05 -0.37
CA SER A 106 -4.98 4.00 -1.29
C SER A 106 -3.82 3.26 -0.65
N ALA A 107 -3.52 2.07 -1.14
CA ALA A 107 -2.46 1.27 -0.54
C ALA A 107 -1.73 0.41 -1.57
N GLY A 108 -0.50 0.07 -1.23
CA GLY A 108 0.24 -0.99 -1.89
C GLY A 108 0.78 -1.94 -0.81
N PHE A 109 0.50 -3.21 -0.93
CA PHE A 109 0.92 -4.20 0.06
C PHE A 109 1.81 -5.26 -0.57
N HIS A 110 3.06 -5.34 -0.08
CA HIS A 110 3.96 -6.44 -0.36
C HIS A 110 3.63 -7.54 0.65
N LEU A 111 3.31 -8.75 0.19
CA LEU A 111 2.74 -9.80 1.05
C LEU A 111 3.77 -10.75 1.64
N THR A 112 4.98 -10.80 1.12
CA THR A 112 6.03 -11.70 1.57
C THR A 112 7.15 -10.93 2.26
N CYS A 113 8.39 -11.28 2.06
CA CYS A 113 9.53 -10.67 2.76
C CYS A 113 9.41 -9.19 3.06
#